data_b0ca3e4cce2ec0bed9e28d82bd70368b
#
_entry.id   b0ca3e4cce2ec0bed9e28d82bd70368b
#
_cell.length_a   1.000
_cell.length_b   1.000
_cell.length_c   1.000
_cell.angle_alpha   90.00
_cell.angle_beta   90.00
_cell.angle_gamma   90.00
#
_symmetry.space_group_name_H-M   'P 1'
#
loop_
_entity.id
_entity.type
_entity.pdbx_description
1 polymer ?
#
loop_
_entity_poly.entity_id
_entity_poly.type
_entity_poly.pdbx_seq_one_letter_code
_entity_poly.pdbx_strand_id
1 'polypeptide(L)'
;VNGVDIHVRPGEIVGLLGPNGAGKTTSFYMIVGLVPPNGGQVLFNGNDVTHMPMYKRARLGMGYLPQEESIFRKLTVEENLMAVLETLDLSRKERLARCQELLERFSITHIRKNVALTCSGGEKRRLTIARSLVTTPSLLMLDEPFSGVDPIAVNEIQNIVQDLRKSGLAILITDHNARQTLELVDRAYLIYEGRVLREGTRDFLINDPVSRELYLGDRFTM
;
A
#
# COMPACT_ATOMS: atom_id res chain seq x y z
N VAL A 1 18.18 -8.58 0.31
CA VAL A 1 17.46 -8.88 -0.94
C VAL A 1 18.46 -9.37 -1.96
N ASN A 2 18.16 -10.49 -2.58
CA ASN A 2 19.15 -11.29 -3.29
C ASN A 2 18.59 -11.76 -4.66
N GLY A 3 18.20 -10.78 -5.49
CA GLY A 3 17.53 -11.05 -6.77
C GLY A 3 16.04 -11.35 -6.57
N VAL A 4 15.26 -10.30 -6.29
CA VAL A 4 13.80 -10.37 -6.23
C VAL A 4 13.27 -9.81 -7.53
N ASP A 5 12.54 -10.64 -8.29
CA ASP A 5 11.85 -10.26 -9.52
C ASP A 5 10.34 -10.30 -9.26
N ILE A 6 9.71 -9.13 -9.31
CA ILE A 6 8.27 -8.98 -9.07
C ILE A 6 7.67 -7.98 -10.05
N HIS A 7 6.42 -8.19 -10.41
CA HIS A 7 5.67 -7.25 -11.22
C HIS A 7 4.23 -7.08 -10.71
N VAL A 8 3.63 -5.95 -11.00
CA VAL A 8 2.23 -5.63 -10.68
C VAL A 8 1.58 -5.02 -11.91
N ARG A 9 0.41 -5.51 -12.28
CA ARG A 9 -0.36 -5.02 -13.43
C ARG A 9 -1.43 -4.02 -12.99
N PRO A 10 -1.87 -3.11 -13.89
CA PRO A 10 -3.04 -2.25 -13.60
C PRO A 10 -4.26 -3.08 -13.18
N GLY A 11 -4.95 -2.63 -12.14
CA GLY A 11 -6.14 -3.30 -11.61
C GLY A 11 -5.88 -4.64 -10.92
N GLU A 12 -4.64 -4.90 -10.50
CA GLU A 12 -4.23 -6.13 -9.81
C GLU A 12 -3.79 -5.81 -8.38
N ILE A 13 -4.16 -6.66 -7.42
CA ILE A 13 -3.62 -6.66 -6.06
C ILE A 13 -2.60 -7.79 -5.94
N VAL A 14 -1.35 -7.43 -5.70
CA VAL A 14 -0.24 -8.38 -5.53
C VAL A 14 0.25 -8.35 -4.09
N GLY A 15 0.36 -9.51 -3.47
CA GLY A 15 0.92 -9.69 -2.14
C GLY A 15 2.42 -9.96 -2.16
N LEU A 16 3.14 -9.40 -1.18
CA LEU A 16 4.52 -9.72 -0.90
C LEU A 16 4.59 -10.38 0.48
N LEU A 17 4.63 -11.69 0.51
CA LEU A 17 4.52 -12.52 1.72
C LEU A 17 5.88 -13.09 2.12
N GLY A 18 6.02 -13.52 3.34
CA GLY A 18 7.21 -14.18 3.85
C GLY A 18 7.45 -13.90 5.33
N PRO A 19 8.32 -14.66 5.99
CA PRO A 19 8.65 -14.48 7.40
C PRO A 19 9.34 -13.12 7.68
N ASN A 20 9.46 -12.80 8.97
CA ASN A 20 10.23 -11.63 9.39
C ASN A 20 11.68 -11.77 8.95
N GLY A 21 12.27 -10.68 8.45
CA GLY A 21 13.63 -10.67 7.91
C GLY A 21 13.77 -11.22 6.48
N ALA A 22 12.70 -11.69 5.84
CA ALA A 22 12.77 -12.22 4.47
C ALA A 22 13.15 -11.19 3.41
N GLY A 23 13.06 -9.88 3.71
CA GLY A 23 13.42 -8.81 2.78
C GLY A 23 12.22 -8.05 2.20
N LYS A 24 11.00 -8.27 2.68
CA LYS A 24 9.78 -7.60 2.20
C LYS A 24 9.88 -6.07 2.27
N THR A 25 10.06 -5.52 3.45
CA THR A 25 10.17 -4.05 3.68
C THR A 25 11.36 -3.46 2.93
N THR A 26 12.49 -4.16 2.86
CA THR A 26 13.65 -3.70 2.07
C THR A 26 13.32 -3.62 0.59
N SER A 27 12.59 -4.61 0.04
CA SER A 27 12.11 -4.59 -1.35
C SER A 27 11.17 -3.41 -1.58
N PHE A 28 10.22 -3.17 -0.67
CA PHE A 28 9.35 -1.99 -0.71
C PHE A 28 10.16 -0.68 -0.74
N TYR A 29 11.13 -0.53 0.14
CA TYR A 29 11.96 0.68 0.21
C TYR A 29 12.77 0.91 -1.06
N MET A 30 13.26 -0.16 -1.70
CA MET A 30 13.93 -0.04 -3.00
C MET A 30 12.96 0.38 -4.11
N ILE A 31 11.74 -0.18 -4.15
CA ILE A 31 10.72 0.18 -5.14
C ILE A 31 10.26 1.63 -4.94
N VAL A 32 10.03 2.06 -3.70
CA VAL A 32 9.61 3.44 -3.38
C VAL A 32 10.73 4.45 -3.59
N GLY A 33 12.01 4.02 -3.51
CA GLY A 33 13.19 4.89 -3.66
C GLY A 33 13.67 5.51 -2.35
N LEU A 34 13.40 4.85 -1.23
CA LEU A 34 13.96 5.17 0.09
C LEU A 34 15.36 4.57 0.28
N VAL A 35 15.62 3.41 -0.33
CA VAL A 35 16.89 2.71 -0.30
C VAL A 35 17.32 2.42 -1.73
N PRO A 36 18.55 2.76 -2.14
CA PRO A 36 19.03 2.40 -3.47
C PRO A 36 19.34 0.89 -3.53
N PRO A 37 18.94 0.19 -4.61
CA PRO A 37 19.36 -1.19 -4.82
C PRO A 37 20.85 -1.25 -5.21
N ASN A 38 21.55 -2.32 -4.80
CA ASN A 38 22.93 -2.57 -5.22
C ASN A 38 23.05 -3.08 -6.67
N GLY A 39 21.96 -3.55 -7.24
CA GLY A 39 21.89 -4.05 -8.62
C GLY A 39 20.45 -4.33 -9.02
N GLY A 40 20.23 -4.65 -10.29
CA GLY A 40 18.90 -4.80 -10.86
C GLY A 40 18.27 -3.46 -11.24
N GLN A 41 16.98 -3.48 -11.55
CA GLN A 41 16.24 -2.32 -12.05
C GLN A 41 14.87 -2.23 -11.41
N VAL A 42 14.38 -1.02 -11.21
CA VAL A 42 12.98 -0.72 -10.89
C VAL A 42 12.37 -0.01 -12.09
N LEU A 43 11.45 -0.71 -12.76
CA LEU A 43 10.74 -0.16 -13.92
C LEU A 43 9.32 0.26 -13.50
N PHE A 44 8.92 1.47 -13.88
CA PHE A 44 7.57 1.97 -13.64
C PHE A 44 6.99 2.54 -14.94
N ASN A 45 5.90 1.94 -15.42
CA ASN A 45 5.29 2.27 -16.72
C ASN A 45 6.32 2.30 -17.87
N GLY A 46 7.25 1.31 -17.88
CA GLY A 46 8.30 1.18 -18.87
C GLY A 46 9.51 2.11 -18.67
N ASN A 47 9.49 2.99 -17.71
CA ASN A 47 10.60 3.91 -17.41
C ASN A 47 11.48 3.34 -16.28
N ASP A 48 12.80 3.42 -16.44
CA ASP A 48 13.74 3.09 -15.38
C ASP A 48 13.73 4.20 -14.31
N VAL A 49 13.30 3.84 -13.12
CA VAL A 49 13.24 4.74 -11.96
C VAL A 49 14.23 4.34 -10.85
N THR A 50 15.15 3.41 -11.13
CA THR A 50 16.06 2.79 -10.16
C THR A 50 16.81 3.81 -9.31
N HIS A 51 17.35 4.86 -9.91
CA HIS A 51 18.11 5.90 -9.22
C HIS A 51 17.29 7.18 -8.94
N MET A 52 15.98 7.12 -9.22
CA MET A 52 15.09 8.25 -9.00
C MET A 52 14.68 8.34 -7.53
N PRO A 53 14.82 9.50 -6.87
CA PRO A 53 14.40 9.65 -5.47
C PRO A 53 12.88 9.54 -5.32
N MET A 54 12.42 9.13 -4.14
CA MET A 54 11.01 8.86 -3.81
C MET A 54 10.04 9.96 -4.29
N TYR A 55 10.36 11.24 -4.06
CA TYR A 55 9.46 12.34 -4.44
C TYR A 55 9.22 12.45 -5.94
N LYS A 56 10.20 12.07 -6.77
CA LYS A 56 10.05 12.04 -8.23
C LYS A 56 9.20 10.84 -8.65
N ARG A 57 9.40 9.66 -8.02
CA ARG A 57 8.55 8.48 -8.25
C ARG A 57 7.10 8.75 -7.86
N ALA A 58 6.86 9.46 -6.75
CA ALA A 58 5.54 9.88 -6.34
C ALA A 58 4.85 10.78 -7.39
N ARG A 59 5.60 11.72 -8.00
CA ARG A 59 5.08 12.57 -9.10
C ARG A 59 4.80 11.80 -10.40
N LEU A 60 5.44 10.66 -10.60
CA LEU A 60 5.13 9.75 -11.72
C LEU A 60 3.89 8.89 -11.46
N GLY A 61 3.36 8.87 -10.23
CA GLY A 61 2.16 8.13 -9.86
C GLY A 61 2.40 6.91 -8.98
N MET A 62 3.51 6.84 -8.24
CA MET A 62 3.70 5.84 -7.18
C MET A 62 3.18 6.38 -5.85
N GLY A 63 2.06 5.84 -5.34
CA GLY A 63 1.58 6.09 -3.99
C GLY A 63 2.23 5.13 -2.99
N TYR A 64 2.50 5.62 -1.78
CA TYR A 64 3.05 4.80 -0.70
C TYR A 64 2.35 5.09 0.62
N LEU A 65 1.88 4.03 1.25
CA LEU A 65 1.32 4.05 2.59
C LEU A 65 2.28 3.29 3.53
N PRO A 66 3.03 3.98 4.40
CA PRO A 66 3.93 3.33 5.34
C PRO A 66 3.16 2.61 6.46
N GLN A 67 3.84 1.69 7.14
CA GLN A 67 3.33 0.99 8.31
C GLN A 67 2.95 1.97 9.43
N GLU A 68 3.81 2.96 9.70
CA GLU A 68 3.55 3.98 10.72
C GLU A 68 2.53 5.03 10.26
N GLU A 69 1.79 5.57 11.22
CA GLU A 69 0.86 6.67 10.95
C GLU A 69 1.60 7.89 10.38
N SER A 70 1.39 8.17 9.10
CA SER A 70 2.03 9.28 8.40
C SER A 70 1.20 10.57 8.39
N ILE A 71 0.14 10.67 9.21
CA ILE A 71 -0.73 11.86 9.29
C ILE A 71 -0.05 13.04 10.00
N PHE A 72 -0.39 14.24 9.61
CA PHE A 72 -0.02 15.45 10.32
C PHE A 72 -0.95 15.61 11.53
N ARG A 73 -0.52 15.11 12.67
CA ARG A 73 -1.36 14.94 13.88
C ARG A 73 -2.00 16.23 14.39
N LYS A 74 -1.36 17.39 14.22
CA LYS A 74 -1.83 18.70 14.67
C LYS A 74 -2.73 19.42 13.66
N LEU A 75 -2.81 18.94 12.43
CA LEU A 75 -3.69 19.48 11.41
C LEU A 75 -5.05 18.79 11.47
N THR A 76 -6.08 19.48 10.98
CA THR A 76 -7.41 18.89 10.78
C THR A 76 -7.36 17.83 9.66
N VAL A 77 -8.42 17.03 9.55
CA VAL A 77 -8.57 16.04 8.46
C VAL A 77 -8.50 16.73 7.10
N GLU A 78 -9.20 17.86 6.92
CA GLU A 78 -9.16 18.63 5.67
C GLU A 78 -7.74 19.19 5.39
N GLU A 79 -7.10 19.77 6.39
CA GLU A 79 -5.75 20.34 6.25
C GLU A 79 -4.70 19.25 5.92
N ASN A 80 -4.87 18.02 6.40
CA ASN A 80 -4.02 16.90 6.03
C ASN A 80 -4.05 16.59 4.52
N LEU A 81 -5.22 16.69 3.89
CA LEU A 81 -5.36 16.52 2.44
C LEU A 81 -4.86 17.76 1.70
N MET A 82 -5.22 18.96 2.17
CA MET A 82 -4.83 20.23 1.55
C MET A 82 -3.32 20.42 1.55
N ALA A 83 -2.61 20.04 2.62
CA ALA A 83 -1.15 20.15 2.69
C ALA A 83 -0.42 19.39 1.56
N VAL A 84 -0.98 18.25 1.11
CA VAL A 84 -0.44 17.53 -0.05
C VAL A 84 -0.92 18.14 -1.35
N LEU A 85 -2.21 18.52 -1.45
CA LEU A 85 -2.78 19.15 -2.65
C LEU A 85 -2.06 20.47 -3.02
N GLU A 86 -1.58 21.23 -2.04
CA GLU A 86 -0.83 22.47 -2.26
C GLU A 86 0.54 22.26 -2.91
N THR A 87 1.08 21.03 -2.86
CA THR A 87 2.33 20.69 -3.56
C THR A 87 2.14 20.38 -5.04
N LEU A 88 0.87 20.27 -5.49
CA LEU A 88 0.53 19.97 -6.87
C LEU A 88 0.23 21.24 -7.66
N ASP A 89 0.48 21.19 -8.96
CA ASP A 89 0.15 22.26 -9.88
C ASP A 89 -1.37 22.26 -10.21
N LEU A 90 -2.17 22.64 -9.21
CA LEU A 90 -3.63 22.72 -9.26
C LEU A 90 -4.08 24.11 -8.82
N SER A 91 -5.12 24.65 -9.45
CA SER A 91 -5.80 25.84 -8.99
C SER A 91 -6.46 25.61 -7.62
N ARG A 92 -6.72 26.70 -6.89
CA ARG A 92 -7.45 26.61 -5.60
C ARG A 92 -8.79 25.87 -5.72
N LYS A 93 -9.50 26.11 -6.81
CA LYS A 93 -10.80 25.46 -7.07
C LYS A 93 -10.66 23.95 -7.24
N GLU A 94 -9.67 23.51 -8.00
CA GLU A 94 -9.38 22.08 -8.21
C GLU A 94 -8.94 21.40 -6.92
N ARG A 95 -8.08 22.03 -6.11
CA ARG A 95 -7.67 21.52 -4.81
C ARG A 95 -8.85 21.31 -3.88
N LEU A 96 -9.75 22.29 -3.78
CA LEU A 96 -10.97 22.18 -2.95
C LEU A 96 -11.90 21.07 -3.45
N ALA A 97 -12.11 20.97 -4.77
CA ALA A 97 -12.93 19.93 -5.37
C ALA A 97 -12.33 18.53 -5.09
N ARG A 98 -11.03 18.36 -5.27
CA ARG A 98 -10.33 17.10 -5.00
C ARG A 98 -10.33 16.74 -3.52
N CYS A 99 -10.16 17.73 -2.65
CA CYS A 99 -10.27 17.52 -1.20
C CYS A 99 -11.68 17.01 -0.82
N GLN A 100 -12.72 17.66 -1.34
CA GLN A 100 -14.11 17.26 -1.09
C GLN A 100 -14.37 15.83 -1.59
N GLU A 101 -13.96 15.51 -2.82
CA GLU A 101 -14.08 14.15 -3.39
C GLU A 101 -13.45 13.09 -2.49
N LEU A 102 -12.23 13.33 -2.00
CA LEU A 102 -11.54 12.39 -1.12
C LEU A 102 -12.25 12.24 0.23
N LEU A 103 -12.70 13.35 0.83
CA LEU A 103 -13.47 13.31 2.08
C LEU A 103 -14.76 12.47 1.96
N GLU A 104 -15.46 12.61 0.85
CA GLU A 104 -16.68 11.85 0.54
C GLU A 104 -16.37 10.37 0.27
N ARG A 105 -15.41 10.10 -0.62
CA ARG A 105 -15.01 8.74 -1.01
C ARG A 105 -14.61 7.89 0.20
N PHE A 106 -13.95 8.50 1.17
CA PHE A 106 -13.49 7.81 2.39
C PHE A 106 -14.43 7.98 3.59
N SER A 107 -15.62 8.58 3.39
CA SER A 107 -16.63 8.77 4.45
C SER A 107 -16.08 9.49 5.69
N ILE A 108 -15.21 10.50 5.50
CA ILE A 108 -14.59 11.30 6.57
C ILE A 108 -15.01 12.79 6.52
N THR A 109 -16.04 13.11 5.74
CA THR A 109 -16.55 14.49 5.62
C THR A 109 -17.07 15.04 6.96
N HIS A 110 -17.71 14.18 7.76
CA HIS A 110 -18.30 14.57 9.05
C HIS A 110 -17.25 15.00 10.09
N ILE A 111 -15.99 14.55 9.94
CA ILE A 111 -14.87 14.90 10.82
C ILE A 111 -13.87 15.87 10.17
N ARG A 112 -14.22 16.47 9.01
CA ARG A 112 -13.30 17.31 8.22
C ARG A 112 -12.55 18.39 9.01
N LYS A 113 -13.20 18.96 10.02
CA LYS A 113 -12.67 20.03 10.90
C LYS A 113 -12.03 19.49 12.18
N ASN A 114 -12.12 18.20 12.45
CA ASN A 114 -11.50 17.59 13.63
C ASN A 114 -9.98 17.54 13.44
N VAL A 115 -9.25 17.81 14.51
CA VAL A 115 -7.79 17.60 14.53
C VAL A 115 -7.50 16.10 14.38
N ALA A 116 -6.62 15.73 13.47
CA ALA A 116 -6.38 14.32 13.14
C ALA A 116 -5.94 13.48 14.34
N LEU A 117 -5.26 14.07 15.33
CA LEU A 117 -4.89 13.38 16.57
C LEU A 117 -6.10 12.83 17.32
N THR A 118 -7.25 13.54 17.30
CA THR A 118 -8.47 13.19 18.06
C THR A 118 -9.37 12.17 17.35
N CYS A 119 -9.06 11.84 16.10
CA CYS A 119 -9.81 10.85 15.33
C CYS A 119 -9.58 9.43 15.85
N SER A 120 -10.57 8.55 15.66
CA SER A 120 -10.44 7.11 15.92
C SER A 120 -9.37 6.45 15.02
N GLY A 121 -8.93 5.24 15.36
CA GLY A 121 -7.96 4.49 14.56
C GLY A 121 -8.44 4.26 13.13
N GLY A 122 -9.70 3.86 12.94
CA GLY A 122 -10.30 3.65 11.61
C GLY A 122 -10.38 4.95 10.80
N GLU A 123 -10.78 6.07 11.42
CA GLU A 123 -10.81 7.39 10.76
C GLU A 123 -9.42 7.87 10.35
N LYS A 124 -8.42 7.71 11.22
CA LYS A 124 -7.01 8.00 10.89
C LYS A 124 -6.53 7.14 9.73
N ARG A 125 -6.89 5.86 9.70
CA ARG A 125 -6.51 4.97 8.61
C ARG A 125 -7.14 5.39 7.30
N ARG A 126 -8.44 5.69 7.28
CA ARG A 126 -9.13 6.24 6.10
C ARG A 126 -8.50 7.54 5.62
N LEU A 127 -8.17 8.46 6.55
CA LEU A 127 -7.45 9.69 6.21
C LEU A 127 -6.08 9.42 5.60
N THR A 128 -5.31 8.46 6.16
CA THR A 128 -3.98 8.12 5.65
C THR A 128 -4.05 7.55 4.23
N ILE A 129 -5.02 6.67 3.96
CA ILE A 129 -5.25 6.13 2.61
C ILE A 129 -5.70 7.26 1.66
N ALA A 130 -6.68 8.08 2.06
CA ALA A 130 -7.14 9.22 1.26
C ALA A 130 -5.98 10.15 0.88
N ARG A 131 -5.07 10.41 1.82
CA ARG A 131 -3.88 11.25 1.58
C ARG A 131 -2.91 10.62 0.58
N SER A 132 -2.72 9.31 0.59
CA SER A 132 -1.88 8.61 -0.39
C SER A 132 -2.44 8.64 -1.82
N LEU A 133 -3.74 8.94 -1.96
CA LEU A 133 -4.42 9.04 -3.25
C LEU A 133 -4.58 10.48 -3.76
N VAL A 134 -4.09 11.47 -3.03
CA VAL A 134 -4.15 12.88 -3.44
C VAL A 134 -3.51 13.10 -4.81
N THR A 135 -2.39 12.43 -5.07
CA THR A 135 -1.62 12.53 -6.33
C THR A 135 -2.20 11.69 -7.48
N THR A 136 -3.37 11.06 -7.31
CA THR A 136 -3.97 10.15 -8.30
C THR A 136 -2.98 9.09 -8.80
N PRO A 137 -2.40 8.26 -7.91
CA PRO A 137 -1.40 7.30 -8.31
C PRO A 137 -1.98 6.22 -9.22
N SER A 138 -1.15 5.61 -10.07
CA SER A 138 -1.47 4.40 -10.83
C SER A 138 -1.01 3.12 -10.12
N LEU A 139 -0.11 3.24 -9.15
CA LEU A 139 0.32 2.18 -8.24
C LEU A 139 0.23 2.67 -6.80
N LEU A 140 -0.40 1.89 -5.92
CA LEU A 140 -0.42 2.12 -4.48
C LEU A 140 0.32 0.98 -3.76
N MET A 141 1.32 1.35 -2.98
CA MET A 141 2.09 0.41 -2.16
C MET A 141 1.64 0.53 -0.71
N LEU A 142 1.18 -0.58 -0.12
CA LEU A 142 0.65 -0.68 1.24
C LEU A 142 1.60 -1.52 2.10
N ASP A 143 2.30 -0.86 3.03
CA ASP A 143 3.22 -1.53 3.94
C ASP A 143 2.52 -1.84 5.25
N GLU A 144 2.24 -3.12 5.51
CA GLU A 144 1.53 -3.64 6.68
C GLU A 144 0.23 -2.88 7.03
N PRO A 145 -0.74 -2.77 6.10
CA PRO A 145 -1.94 -1.96 6.31
C PRO A 145 -2.86 -2.47 7.43
N PHE A 146 -2.72 -3.74 7.84
CA PHE A 146 -3.54 -4.37 8.87
C PHE A 146 -2.88 -4.40 10.25
N SER A 147 -1.61 -3.99 10.36
CA SER A 147 -0.86 -4.02 11.60
C SER A 147 -1.47 -3.09 12.65
N GLY A 148 -1.78 -3.65 13.84
CA GLY A 148 -2.35 -2.88 14.95
C GLY A 148 -3.78 -2.39 14.75
N VAL A 149 -4.50 -2.94 13.77
CA VAL A 149 -5.87 -2.55 13.42
C VAL A 149 -6.84 -3.59 14.00
N ASP A 150 -7.97 -3.13 14.53
CA ASP A 150 -9.03 -4.02 15.01
C ASP A 150 -9.72 -4.76 13.84
N PRO A 151 -10.33 -5.94 14.09
CA PRO A 151 -10.90 -6.77 13.03
C PRO A 151 -12.00 -6.09 12.19
N ILE A 152 -12.77 -5.17 12.78
CA ILE A 152 -13.83 -4.44 12.05
C ILE A 152 -13.20 -3.47 11.07
N ALA A 153 -12.20 -2.71 11.52
CA ALA A 153 -11.48 -1.78 10.68
C ALA A 153 -10.64 -2.48 9.60
N VAL A 154 -10.16 -3.71 9.84
CA VAL A 154 -9.51 -4.52 8.80
C VAL A 154 -10.46 -4.78 7.62
N ASN A 155 -11.69 -5.18 7.88
CA ASN A 155 -12.70 -5.41 6.84
C ASN A 155 -12.99 -4.11 6.04
N GLU A 156 -13.06 -2.97 6.72
CA GLU A 156 -13.22 -1.67 6.05
C GLU A 156 -12.05 -1.35 5.12
N ILE A 157 -10.82 -1.59 5.56
CA ILE A 157 -9.61 -1.37 4.75
C ILE A 157 -9.62 -2.31 3.54
N GLN A 158 -9.96 -3.59 3.73
CA GLN A 158 -10.06 -4.56 2.63
C GLN A 158 -11.08 -4.11 1.58
N ASN A 159 -12.25 -3.64 2.00
CA ASN A 159 -13.27 -3.11 1.09
C ASN A 159 -12.75 -1.89 0.30
N ILE A 160 -12.09 -0.95 0.98
CA ILE A 160 -11.47 0.22 0.34
C ILE A 160 -10.45 -0.24 -0.73
N VAL A 161 -9.57 -1.17 -0.39
CA VAL A 161 -8.53 -1.68 -1.30
C VAL A 161 -9.16 -2.38 -2.51
N GLN A 162 -10.22 -3.17 -2.31
CA GLN A 162 -10.98 -3.80 -3.40
C GLN A 162 -11.64 -2.76 -4.33
N ASP A 163 -12.19 -1.69 -3.79
CA ASP A 163 -12.81 -0.63 -4.61
C ASP A 163 -11.76 0.18 -5.38
N LEU A 164 -10.59 0.39 -4.79
CA LEU A 164 -9.45 0.99 -5.49
C LEU A 164 -8.98 0.10 -6.66
N ARG A 165 -8.88 -1.22 -6.46
CA ARG A 165 -8.58 -2.18 -7.51
C ARG A 165 -9.60 -2.11 -8.66
N LYS A 166 -10.91 -2.11 -8.33
CA LYS A 166 -11.99 -2.01 -9.33
C LYS A 166 -11.90 -0.73 -10.15
N SER A 167 -11.35 0.35 -9.57
CA SER A 167 -11.09 1.61 -10.29
C SER A 167 -9.85 1.56 -11.20
N GLY A 168 -9.17 0.40 -11.30
CA GLY A 168 -8.00 0.21 -12.17
C GLY A 168 -6.66 0.46 -11.49
N LEU A 169 -6.63 0.79 -10.18
CA LEU A 169 -5.40 1.01 -9.44
C LEU A 169 -4.62 -0.29 -9.26
N ALA A 170 -3.33 -0.28 -9.60
CA ALA A 170 -2.41 -1.35 -9.24
C ALA A 170 -2.05 -1.27 -7.76
N ILE A 171 -2.03 -2.40 -7.05
CA ILE A 171 -1.77 -2.41 -5.61
C ILE A 171 -0.71 -3.46 -5.28
N LEU A 172 0.33 -3.06 -4.58
CA LEU A 172 1.31 -3.95 -3.97
C LEU A 172 1.18 -3.87 -2.46
N ILE A 173 0.94 -5.00 -1.81
CA ILE A 173 0.70 -5.06 -0.37
C ILE A 173 1.66 -6.04 0.30
N THR A 174 2.19 -5.66 1.45
CA THR A 174 2.85 -6.59 2.38
C THR A 174 2.19 -6.53 3.74
N ASP A 175 2.07 -7.68 4.39
CA ASP A 175 1.61 -7.77 5.77
C ASP A 175 2.18 -9.04 6.40
N HIS A 176 2.28 -9.06 7.71
CA HIS A 176 2.67 -10.24 8.48
C HIS A 176 1.48 -11.20 8.67
N ASN A 177 0.24 -10.72 8.51
CA ASN A 177 -0.96 -11.55 8.56
C ASN A 177 -1.24 -12.17 7.18
N ALA A 178 -0.67 -13.37 6.97
CA ALA A 178 -0.82 -14.12 5.73
C ALA A 178 -2.29 -14.32 5.32
N ARG A 179 -3.18 -14.62 6.29
CA ARG A 179 -4.59 -14.90 6.02
C ARG A 179 -5.29 -13.67 5.45
N GLN A 180 -5.21 -12.53 6.14
CA GLN A 180 -5.85 -11.29 5.70
C GLN A 180 -5.34 -10.83 4.34
N THR A 181 -4.04 -11.01 4.09
CA THR A 181 -3.45 -10.67 2.80
C THR A 181 -3.92 -11.60 1.69
N LEU A 182 -3.90 -12.94 1.93
CA LEU A 182 -4.34 -13.92 0.94
C LEU A 182 -5.85 -13.83 0.62
N GLU A 183 -6.67 -13.31 1.53
CA GLU A 183 -8.09 -13.02 1.28
C GLU A 183 -8.29 -11.88 0.29
N LEU A 184 -7.31 -10.99 0.17
CA LEU A 184 -7.42 -9.75 -0.58
C LEU A 184 -6.76 -9.80 -1.96
N VAL A 185 -5.64 -10.54 -2.09
CA VAL A 185 -4.79 -10.51 -3.29
C VAL A 185 -5.28 -11.41 -4.42
N ASP A 186 -4.98 -11.03 -5.65
CA ASP A 186 -5.16 -11.87 -6.83
C ASP A 186 -4.08 -12.94 -6.91
N ARG A 187 -2.84 -12.57 -6.60
CA ARG A 187 -1.67 -13.45 -6.48
C ARG A 187 -0.66 -12.87 -5.50
N ALA A 188 0.29 -13.67 -5.09
CA ALA A 188 1.35 -13.21 -4.22
C ALA A 188 2.71 -13.84 -4.56
N TYR A 189 3.75 -13.15 -4.14
CA TYR A 189 5.11 -13.62 -4.09
C TYR A 189 5.47 -14.01 -2.66
N LEU A 190 5.94 -15.23 -2.44
CA LEU A 190 6.52 -15.65 -1.18
C LEU A 190 8.02 -15.39 -1.24
N ILE A 191 8.49 -14.46 -0.40
CA ILE A 191 9.92 -14.17 -0.23
C ILE A 191 10.46 -14.94 0.96
N TYR A 192 11.61 -15.56 0.74
CA TYR A 192 12.39 -16.25 1.77
C TYR A 192 13.86 -15.97 1.55
N GLU A 193 14.60 -15.59 2.60
CA GLU A 193 16.02 -15.25 2.54
C GLU A 193 16.42 -14.28 1.40
N GLY A 194 15.57 -13.30 1.15
CA GLY A 194 15.80 -12.26 0.15
C GLY A 194 15.58 -12.69 -1.30
N ARG A 195 14.93 -13.82 -1.56
CA ARG A 195 14.60 -14.33 -2.90
C ARG A 195 13.12 -14.66 -3.03
N VAL A 196 12.59 -14.57 -4.23
CA VAL A 196 11.26 -15.11 -4.53
C VAL A 196 11.37 -16.63 -4.54
N LEU A 197 10.68 -17.27 -3.60
CA LEU A 197 10.65 -18.73 -3.46
C LEU A 197 9.49 -19.33 -4.25
N ARG A 198 8.33 -18.71 -4.19
CA ARG A 198 7.08 -19.10 -4.89
C ARG A 198 6.34 -17.88 -5.36
N GLU A 199 5.63 -18.04 -6.46
CA GLU A 199 4.68 -17.08 -6.99
C GLU A 199 3.42 -17.84 -7.41
N GLY A 200 2.26 -17.28 -7.17
CA GLY A 200 1.01 -17.86 -7.62
C GLY A 200 -0.23 -17.23 -7.02
N THR A 201 -1.38 -17.77 -7.44
CA THR A 201 -2.66 -17.41 -6.86
C THR A 201 -2.75 -17.82 -5.41
N ARG A 202 -3.73 -17.27 -4.70
CA ARG A 202 -4.06 -17.67 -3.34
C ARG A 202 -4.16 -19.21 -3.19
N ASP A 203 -4.96 -19.83 -4.07
CA ASP A 203 -5.22 -21.28 -3.97
C ASP A 203 -3.96 -22.11 -4.21
N PHE A 204 -3.09 -21.67 -5.12
CA PHE A 204 -1.80 -22.31 -5.33
C PHE A 204 -0.94 -22.22 -4.05
N LEU A 205 -0.76 -21.04 -3.48
CA LEU A 205 0.11 -20.86 -2.31
C LEU A 205 -0.37 -21.58 -1.06
N ILE A 206 -1.68 -21.67 -0.85
CA ILE A 206 -2.27 -22.37 0.30
C ILE A 206 -2.02 -23.88 0.22
N ASN A 207 -1.98 -24.45 -1.00
CA ASN A 207 -1.80 -25.87 -1.21
C ASN A 207 -0.34 -26.27 -1.51
N ASP A 208 0.55 -25.30 -1.76
CA ASP A 208 1.96 -25.57 -2.03
C ASP A 208 2.69 -26.03 -0.76
N PRO A 209 3.30 -27.24 -0.76
CA PRO A 209 3.99 -27.78 0.42
C PRO A 209 5.08 -26.88 0.95
N VAL A 210 5.84 -26.22 0.08
CA VAL A 210 6.95 -25.34 0.45
C VAL A 210 6.44 -24.06 1.11
N SER A 211 5.35 -23.47 0.60
CA SER A 211 4.70 -22.31 1.19
C SER A 211 4.16 -22.61 2.59
N ARG A 212 3.62 -23.81 2.78
CA ARG A 212 3.13 -24.27 4.09
C ARG A 212 4.29 -24.51 5.07
N GLU A 213 5.31 -25.24 4.66
CA GLU A 213 6.47 -25.56 5.50
C GLU A 213 7.20 -24.31 6.00
N LEU A 214 7.45 -23.33 5.11
CA LEU A 214 8.34 -22.20 5.41
C LEU A 214 7.63 -20.93 5.89
N TYR A 215 6.31 -20.82 5.70
CA TYR A 215 5.62 -19.57 6.03
C TYR A 215 4.21 -19.75 6.61
N LEU A 216 3.32 -20.52 5.95
CA LEU A 216 1.93 -20.59 6.36
C LEU A 216 1.71 -21.50 7.60
N GLY A 217 2.51 -22.55 7.70
CA GLY A 217 2.36 -23.61 8.70
C GLY A 217 1.37 -24.71 8.26
N ASP A 218 1.57 -25.93 8.76
CA ASP A 218 0.78 -27.11 8.38
C ASP A 218 -0.71 -26.99 8.72
N ARG A 219 -1.04 -26.23 9.78
CA ARG A 219 -2.41 -26.03 10.26
C ARG A 219 -3.11 -24.82 9.65
N PHE A 220 -2.47 -24.15 8.68
CA PHE A 220 -3.07 -22.99 8.04
C PHE A 220 -4.35 -23.38 7.28
N THR A 221 -5.45 -22.71 7.61
CA THR A 221 -6.75 -22.80 6.94
C THR A 221 -7.29 -21.40 6.67
N MET A 222 -8.03 -21.24 5.59
CA MET A 222 -8.69 -19.97 5.23
C MET A 222 -10.05 -19.87 5.89
#